data_41abf5c581cd45b31eacd7fc5b987931
#
_entry.id   41abf5c581cd45b31eacd7fc5b987931
#
_cell.length_a   1.000
_cell.length_b   1.000
_cell.length_c   1.000
_cell.angle_alpha   90.00
_cell.angle_beta   90.00
_cell.angle_gamma   90.00
#
_symmetry.space_group_name_H-M   'P 1'
#
loop_
_entity.id
_entity.type
_entity.pdbx_description
1 polymer ?
#
loop_
_entity_poly.entity_id
_entity_poly.type
_entity_poly.pdbx_seq_one_letter_code
_entity_poly.pdbx_strand_id
1 'polypeptide(L)'
;QGEELTPTKLCDIYKQLNIDYYGDIAKDNEYIQYEWARIPHFYNSFYVYKYATGFSCATAICKRILEGGDRERDDYLDFLKTGQSDHPIELLKIAGVDMSKPEPVKDAVQFFAELCKKIK
;
A
#
# COMPACT_ATOMS: atom_id res chain seq x y z
N GLN A 1 12.06 -17.50 3.40
CA GLN A 1 11.55 -18.33 4.50
C GLN A 1 12.67 -19.28 4.93
N GLY A 2 13.05 -19.23 6.24
CA GLY A 2 14.12 -20.09 6.79
C GLY A 2 15.53 -19.52 6.70
N GLU A 3 15.70 -18.28 6.19
CA GLU A 3 17.00 -17.62 6.19
C GLU A 3 17.18 -16.73 7.43
N GLU A 4 18.36 -16.77 8.02
CA GLU A 4 18.71 -15.88 9.12
C GLU A 4 18.84 -14.43 8.64
N LEU A 5 18.16 -13.51 9.31
CA LEU A 5 18.26 -12.07 9.05
C LEU A 5 19.43 -11.50 9.87
N THR A 6 20.57 -11.34 9.24
CA THR A 6 21.71 -10.62 9.82
C THR A 6 21.64 -9.12 9.48
N PRO A 7 22.27 -8.23 10.27
CA PRO A 7 22.36 -6.81 9.92
C PRO A 7 22.93 -6.56 8.52
N THR A 8 23.97 -7.30 8.12
CA THR A 8 24.56 -7.19 6.78
C THR A 8 23.54 -7.52 5.71
N LYS A 9 22.79 -8.62 5.85
CA LYS A 9 21.76 -9.01 4.89
C LYS A 9 20.64 -7.97 4.78
N LEU A 10 20.23 -7.37 5.90
CA LEU A 10 19.23 -6.30 5.90
C LEU A 10 19.75 -5.05 5.18
N CYS A 11 21.02 -4.68 5.38
CA CYS A 11 21.66 -3.60 4.63
C CYS A 11 21.69 -3.87 3.13
N ASP A 12 22.08 -5.08 2.73
CA ASP A 12 22.15 -5.47 1.31
C ASP A 12 20.77 -5.41 0.65
N ILE A 13 19.74 -5.96 1.29
CA ILE A 13 18.35 -5.93 0.79
C ILE A 13 17.88 -4.48 0.67
N TYR A 14 18.08 -3.67 1.71
CA TYR A 14 17.59 -2.29 1.70
C TYR A 14 18.28 -1.44 0.64
N LYS A 15 19.61 -1.61 0.48
CA LYS A 15 20.38 -0.95 -0.57
C LYS A 15 19.88 -1.34 -1.96
N GLN A 16 19.68 -2.64 -2.20
CA GLN A 16 19.20 -3.12 -3.49
C GLN A 16 17.82 -2.56 -3.83
N LEU A 17 16.88 -2.58 -2.86
CA LEU A 17 15.55 -1.99 -3.06
C LEU A 17 15.64 -0.49 -3.40
N ASN A 18 16.50 0.27 -2.74
CA ASN A 18 16.68 1.68 -3.08
C ASN A 18 17.22 1.86 -4.50
N ILE A 19 18.15 1.04 -4.94
CA ILE A 19 18.66 1.07 -6.32
C ILE A 19 17.55 0.72 -7.32
N ASP A 20 16.75 -0.30 -7.04
CA ASP A 20 15.66 -0.76 -7.92
C ASP A 20 14.59 0.32 -8.11
N TYR A 21 14.28 1.09 -7.05
CA TYR A 21 13.22 2.11 -7.09
C TYR A 21 13.71 3.52 -7.47
N TYR A 22 14.91 3.90 -7.08
CA TYR A 22 15.46 5.25 -7.30
C TYR A 22 16.58 5.31 -8.33
N GLY A 23 17.05 4.17 -8.83
CA GLY A 23 18.08 4.12 -9.87
C GLY A 23 19.44 4.60 -9.39
N ASP A 24 20.16 5.28 -10.30
CA ASP A 24 21.56 5.65 -10.07
C ASP A 24 21.76 6.64 -8.91
N ILE A 25 20.76 7.46 -8.61
CA ILE A 25 20.82 8.40 -7.47
C ILE A 25 21.07 7.64 -6.14
N ALA A 26 20.52 6.44 -5.99
CA ALA A 26 20.71 5.63 -4.79
C ALA A 26 22.06 4.88 -4.75
N LYS A 27 22.70 4.68 -5.89
CA LYS A 27 24.00 3.95 -5.97
C LYS A 27 25.12 4.69 -5.26
N ASP A 28 25.14 6.02 -5.37
CA ASP A 28 26.21 6.87 -4.85
C ASP A 28 26.08 7.16 -3.35
N ASN A 29 24.93 6.80 -2.74
CA ASN A 29 24.70 6.98 -1.32
C ASN A 29 25.10 5.71 -0.54
N GLU A 30 26.33 5.69 -0.03
CA GLU A 30 26.84 4.55 0.74
C GLU A 30 26.11 4.33 2.09
N TYR A 31 25.47 5.39 2.64
CA TYR A 31 24.77 5.33 3.93
C TYR A 31 23.32 4.87 3.82
N ILE A 32 22.73 4.86 2.64
CA ILE A 32 21.32 4.49 2.45
C ILE A 32 21.03 3.08 2.97
N GLN A 33 22.00 2.17 2.89
CA GLN A 33 21.89 0.80 3.37
C GLN A 33 21.58 0.66 4.86
N TYR A 34 21.88 1.69 5.67
CA TYR A 34 21.66 1.68 7.12
C TYR A 34 20.34 2.33 7.54
N GLU A 35 19.63 2.97 6.63
CA GLU A 35 18.44 3.77 6.96
C GLU A 35 17.32 2.92 7.58
N TRP A 36 17.18 1.65 7.18
CA TRP A 36 16.20 0.74 7.75
C TRP A 36 16.28 0.66 9.29
N ALA A 37 17.49 0.77 9.86
CA ALA A 37 17.72 0.61 11.29
C ALA A 37 17.07 1.71 12.15
N ARG A 38 16.82 2.90 11.59
CA ARG A 38 16.16 4.01 12.28
C ARG A 38 14.63 4.02 12.13
N ILE A 39 14.07 3.14 11.30
CA ILE A 39 12.63 3.12 10.98
C ILE A 39 11.94 2.10 11.90
N PRO A 40 11.22 2.56 12.96
CA PRO A 40 10.63 1.64 13.94
C PRO A 40 9.58 0.69 13.35
N HIS A 41 8.94 1.06 12.26
CA HIS A 41 7.94 0.24 11.56
C HIS A 41 8.50 -1.11 11.08
N PHE A 42 9.78 -1.17 10.72
CA PHE A 42 10.40 -2.41 10.25
C PHE A 42 10.64 -3.45 11.36
N TYR A 43 10.60 -3.02 12.62
CA TYR A 43 10.71 -3.91 13.77
C TYR A 43 9.40 -4.60 14.14
N ASN A 44 8.29 -4.24 13.49
CA ASN A 44 7.00 -4.87 13.66
C ASN A 44 6.64 -5.67 12.39
N SER A 45 6.64 -7.00 12.50
CA SER A 45 6.28 -7.88 11.39
C SER A 45 4.91 -7.51 10.82
N PHE A 46 4.82 -7.50 9.50
CA PHE A 46 3.58 -7.21 8.76
C PHE A 46 2.96 -5.84 9.00
N TYR A 47 3.72 -4.87 9.54
CA TYR A 47 3.17 -3.55 9.81
C TYR A 47 3.15 -2.65 8.58
N VAL A 48 4.25 -2.62 7.81
CA VAL A 48 4.46 -1.63 6.73
C VAL A 48 3.49 -1.80 5.55
N TYR A 49 3.08 -3.03 5.24
CA TYR A 49 2.16 -3.29 4.13
C TYR A 49 0.78 -2.61 4.28
N LYS A 50 0.41 -2.21 5.49
CA LYS A 50 -0.87 -1.55 5.77
C LYS A 50 -1.07 -0.27 4.97
N TYR A 51 0.00 0.46 4.69
CA TYR A 51 -0.05 1.67 3.88
C TYR A 51 -0.46 1.37 2.44
N ALA A 52 0.14 0.36 1.83
CA ALA A 52 -0.23 -0.07 0.48
C ALA A 52 -1.68 -0.58 0.42
N THR A 53 -2.09 -1.35 1.44
CA THR A 53 -3.47 -1.86 1.56
C THR A 53 -4.48 -0.73 1.72
N GLY A 54 -4.21 0.22 2.62
CA GLY A 54 -5.08 1.37 2.85
C GLY A 54 -5.21 2.26 1.62
N PHE A 55 -4.10 2.52 0.93
CA PHE A 55 -4.10 3.31 -0.30
C PHE A 55 -4.87 2.62 -1.43
N SER A 56 -4.69 1.32 -1.61
CA SER A 56 -5.42 0.54 -2.62
C SER A 56 -6.92 0.55 -2.35
N CYS A 57 -7.31 0.39 -1.09
CA CYS A 57 -8.71 0.46 -0.67
C CYS A 57 -9.31 1.85 -0.94
N ALA A 58 -8.61 2.92 -0.55
CA ALA A 58 -9.06 4.29 -0.79
C ALA A 58 -9.22 4.59 -2.29
N THR A 59 -8.28 4.12 -3.12
CA THR A 59 -8.36 4.25 -4.59
C THR A 59 -9.58 3.53 -5.14
N ALA A 60 -9.86 2.30 -4.67
CA ALA A 60 -11.03 1.53 -5.10
C ALA A 60 -12.35 2.21 -4.71
N ILE A 61 -12.48 2.71 -3.48
CA ILE A 61 -13.66 3.46 -3.02
C ILE A 61 -13.85 4.73 -3.85
N CYS A 62 -12.78 5.51 -4.04
CA CYS A 62 -12.82 6.75 -4.83
C CYS A 62 -13.29 6.47 -6.26
N LYS A 63 -12.73 5.47 -6.92
CA LYS A 63 -13.13 5.06 -8.26
C LYS A 63 -14.61 4.69 -8.31
N ARG A 64 -15.10 3.88 -7.37
CA ARG A 64 -16.51 3.50 -7.28
C ARG A 64 -17.43 4.71 -7.20
N ILE A 65 -17.13 5.68 -6.35
CA ILE A 65 -17.95 6.89 -6.18
C ILE A 65 -17.95 7.72 -7.47
N LEU A 66 -16.79 7.91 -8.09
CA LEU A 66 -16.66 8.74 -9.31
C LEU A 66 -17.32 8.10 -10.54
N GLU A 67 -17.33 6.78 -10.66
CA GLU A 67 -17.88 6.05 -11.79
C GLU A 67 -19.34 5.61 -11.57
N GLY A 68 -19.74 5.33 -10.32
CA GLY A 68 -21.06 4.79 -9.97
C GLY A 68 -22.10 5.85 -9.59
N GLY A 69 -21.72 6.84 -8.79
CA GLY A 69 -22.60 7.95 -8.43
C GLY A 69 -23.18 7.90 -7.00
N ASP A 70 -24.46 8.25 -6.87
CA ASP A 70 -25.08 8.50 -5.55
C ASP A 70 -25.13 7.25 -4.66
N ARG A 71 -25.40 6.08 -5.21
CA ARG A 71 -25.46 4.83 -4.46
C ARG A 71 -24.11 4.50 -3.86
N GLU A 72 -23.05 4.54 -4.64
CA GLU A 72 -21.70 4.23 -4.20
C GLU A 72 -21.19 5.24 -3.17
N ARG A 73 -21.58 6.50 -3.30
CA ARG A 73 -21.34 7.53 -2.28
C ARG A 73 -22.07 7.19 -0.98
N ASP A 74 -23.34 6.79 -1.05
CA ASP A 74 -24.14 6.47 0.13
C ASP A 74 -23.62 5.21 0.83
N ASP A 75 -23.21 4.17 0.09
CA ASP A 75 -22.51 3.00 0.62
C ASP A 75 -21.25 3.41 1.41
N TYR A 76 -20.48 4.36 0.88
CA TYR A 76 -19.29 4.89 1.58
C TYR A 76 -19.66 5.68 2.84
N LEU A 77 -20.71 6.50 2.79
CA LEU A 77 -21.18 7.24 3.97
C LEU A 77 -21.70 6.29 5.05
N ASP A 78 -22.35 5.20 4.67
CA ASP A 78 -22.81 4.17 5.61
C ASP A 78 -21.62 3.44 6.23
N PHE A 79 -20.59 3.11 5.46
CA PHE A 79 -19.33 2.61 6.00
C PHE A 79 -18.73 3.55 7.06
N LEU A 80 -18.68 4.86 6.80
CA LEU A 80 -18.15 5.85 7.76
C LEU A 80 -18.94 5.89 9.07
N LYS A 81 -20.26 5.63 9.04
CA LYS A 81 -21.12 5.60 10.21
C LYS A 81 -20.90 4.38 11.10
N THR A 82 -20.31 3.31 10.57
CA THR A 82 -20.13 2.05 11.32
C THR A 82 -19.10 2.15 12.46
N GLY A 83 -18.16 3.09 12.35
CA GLY A 83 -17.04 3.18 13.31
C GLY A 83 -16.21 1.89 13.31
N GLN A 84 -16.05 1.30 14.51
CA GLN A 84 -15.31 0.04 14.72
C GLN A 84 -16.25 -1.09 15.17
N SER A 85 -17.42 -1.20 14.55
CA SER A 85 -18.44 -2.16 14.97
C SER A 85 -18.15 -3.61 14.56
N ASP A 86 -17.24 -3.83 13.63
CA ASP A 86 -16.86 -5.16 13.12
C ASP A 86 -15.41 -5.17 12.63
N HIS A 87 -14.96 -6.31 12.09
CA HIS A 87 -13.64 -6.45 11.50
C HIS A 87 -13.46 -5.56 10.26
N PRO A 88 -12.28 -4.95 10.06
CA PRO A 88 -12.05 -3.99 8.98
C PRO A 88 -12.45 -4.48 7.58
N ILE A 89 -12.17 -5.75 7.24
CA ILE A 89 -12.53 -6.32 5.94
C ILE A 89 -14.05 -6.37 5.75
N GLU A 90 -14.80 -6.74 6.79
CA GLU A 90 -16.27 -6.80 6.73
C GLU A 90 -16.88 -5.40 6.62
N LEU A 91 -16.33 -4.43 7.35
CA LEU A 91 -16.78 -3.03 7.25
C LEU A 91 -16.52 -2.46 5.85
N LEU A 92 -15.38 -2.74 5.23
CA LEU A 92 -15.05 -2.28 3.88
C LEU A 92 -15.98 -2.84 2.79
N LYS A 93 -16.57 -4.01 3.01
CA LYS A 93 -17.59 -4.57 2.10
C LYS A 93 -18.84 -3.71 2.04
N ILE A 94 -19.17 -2.96 3.09
CA ILE A 94 -20.27 -1.97 3.08
C ILE A 94 -19.99 -0.89 2.04
N ALA A 95 -18.74 -0.40 1.96
CA ALA A 95 -18.32 0.51 0.90
C ALA A 95 -18.10 -0.19 -0.46
N GLY A 96 -18.45 -1.48 -0.57
CA GLY A 96 -18.35 -2.26 -1.79
C GLY A 96 -16.93 -2.69 -2.17
N VAL A 97 -15.98 -2.68 -1.24
CA VAL A 97 -14.58 -3.08 -1.46
C VAL A 97 -14.24 -4.29 -0.60
N ASP A 98 -13.86 -5.40 -1.24
CA ASP A 98 -13.45 -6.63 -0.58
C ASP A 98 -11.93 -6.78 -0.63
N MET A 99 -11.25 -6.37 0.44
CA MET A 99 -9.79 -6.45 0.57
C MET A 99 -9.25 -7.87 0.82
N SER A 100 -10.12 -8.89 0.93
CA SER A 100 -9.69 -10.30 0.94
C SER A 100 -9.34 -10.80 -0.46
N LYS A 101 -9.67 -10.03 -1.48
CA LYS A 101 -9.42 -10.32 -2.89
C LYS A 101 -8.26 -9.48 -3.45
N PRO A 102 -7.59 -9.96 -4.50
CA PRO A 102 -6.47 -9.23 -5.09
C PRO A 102 -6.88 -8.03 -5.97
N GLU A 103 -8.16 -7.94 -6.38
CA GLU A 103 -8.66 -6.95 -7.32
C GLU A 103 -8.40 -5.51 -6.87
N PRO A 104 -8.70 -5.08 -5.64
CA PRO A 104 -8.47 -3.69 -5.24
C PRO A 104 -7.00 -3.26 -5.37
N VAL A 105 -6.05 -4.16 -5.09
CA VAL A 105 -4.61 -3.87 -5.23
C VAL A 105 -4.22 -3.84 -6.71
N LYS A 106 -4.71 -4.78 -7.52
CA LYS A 106 -4.45 -4.81 -8.97
C LYS A 106 -4.98 -3.54 -9.64
N ASP A 107 -6.20 -3.12 -9.30
CA ASP A 107 -6.83 -1.94 -9.86
C ASP A 107 -6.07 -0.65 -9.47
N ALA A 108 -5.57 -0.56 -8.24
CA ALA A 108 -4.75 0.57 -7.80
C ALA A 108 -3.42 0.65 -8.58
N VAL A 109 -2.74 -0.48 -8.79
CA VAL A 109 -1.51 -0.56 -9.58
C VAL A 109 -1.78 -0.22 -11.05
N GLN A 110 -2.87 -0.71 -11.62
CA GLN A 110 -3.27 -0.39 -12.99
C GLN A 110 -3.57 1.10 -13.16
N PHE A 111 -4.31 1.69 -12.23
CA PHE A 111 -4.61 3.12 -12.21
C PHE A 111 -3.33 3.96 -12.14
N PHE A 112 -2.38 3.58 -11.29
CA PHE A 112 -1.06 4.22 -11.24
C PHE A 112 -0.34 4.16 -12.59
N ALA A 113 -0.32 3.00 -13.24
CA ALA A 113 0.30 2.83 -14.55
C ALA A 113 -0.34 3.71 -15.63
N GLU A 114 -1.67 3.92 -15.56
CA GLU A 114 -2.39 4.82 -16.46
C GLU A 114 -2.06 6.30 -16.21
N LEU A 115 -1.91 6.69 -14.94
CA LEU A 115 -1.47 8.04 -14.58
C LEU A 115 -0.06 8.33 -15.09
N CYS A 116 0.87 7.38 -14.94
CA CYS A 116 2.24 7.53 -15.45
C CYS A 116 2.30 7.76 -16.96
N LYS A 117 1.37 7.16 -17.74
CA LYS A 117 1.28 7.40 -19.19
C LYS A 117 0.80 8.81 -19.56
N LYS A 118 0.11 9.49 -18.64
CA LYS A 118 -0.39 10.87 -18.86
C LYS A 118 0.64 11.94 -18.49
N ILE A 119 1.64 11.59 -17.71
CA ILE A 119 2.76 12.47 -17.37
C ILE A 119 3.76 12.36 -18.51
N LYS A 120 3.78 13.40 -19.34
CA LYS A 120 4.73 13.53 -20.47
C LYS A 120 5.88 14.44 -20.06
#